data_0fe9de82dc7137de7afbea8911f3ee81
#
_entry.id   0fe9de82dc7137de7afbea8911f3ee81
#
_cell.length_a   1.000
_cell.length_b   1.000
_cell.length_c   1.000
_cell.angle_alpha   90.00
_cell.angle_beta   90.00
_cell.angle_gamma   90.00
#
_symmetry.space_group_name_H-M   'P 1'
#
loop_
_entity.id
_entity.type
_entity.pdbx_description
1 polymer ?
#
loop_
_entity_poly.entity_id
_entity_poly.type
_entity_poly.pdbx_seq_one_letter_code
_entity_poly.pdbx_strand_id
1 'polypeptide(L)'
;LHDDGTRSRVRGLPPVEQIGQGGLMDVAAARDFAETRTIFFSYVAPDGGETRTTLASARLREDRPLLTDIHIMLEQEPAIRSSRHFGSRIVEADDGTVFLTIGDRTRRPMAQETGNTIGKVLRVNRDGSIPADNPFADGGGHPAVWSWGHRNPQGAAVDAEGRIWTVSHGARGGDEVNRPEKGANYGWPEVSYGTHYSGREFPASSRPGTVQPLHYWDPSIAPSGMMIYSGK
;
A
#
# COMPACT_ATOMS: atom_id res chain seq x y z
N LEU A 1 -18.11 -13.89 6.78
CA LEU A 1 -18.17 -15.00 7.71
C LEU A 1 -19.17 -14.67 8.79
N HIS A 2 -20.10 -15.55 9.07
CA HIS A 2 -21.08 -15.41 10.13
C HIS A 2 -20.58 -16.10 11.41
N ASP A 3 -21.17 -15.80 12.57
CA ASP A 3 -20.77 -16.35 13.86
C ASP A 3 -20.90 -17.87 13.91
N ASP A 4 -21.80 -18.45 13.11
CA ASP A 4 -21.98 -19.91 12.94
C ASP A 4 -20.95 -20.54 11.96
N GLY A 5 -20.00 -19.76 11.46
CA GLY A 5 -18.98 -20.20 10.51
C GLY A 5 -19.44 -20.25 9.04
N THR A 6 -20.69 -19.94 8.76
CA THR A 6 -21.17 -19.88 7.37
C THR A 6 -20.56 -18.68 6.62
N ARG A 7 -20.55 -18.76 5.28
CA ARG A 7 -19.99 -17.72 4.41
C ARG A 7 -21.05 -17.16 3.49
N SER A 8 -21.12 -15.84 3.39
CA SER A 8 -21.91 -15.13 2.38
C SER A 8 -21.01 -14.45 1.37
N ARG A 9 -21.38 -14.53 0.10
CA ARG A 9 -20.71 -13.79 -0.95
C ARG A 9 -21.17 -12.33 -0.91
N VAL A 10 -20.25 -11.41 -0.65
CA VAL A 10 -20.51 -9.98 -0.75
C VAL A 10 -20.65 -9.57 -2.21
N ARG A 11 -21.70 -8.84 -2.53
CA ARG A 11 -22.00 -8.30 -3.86
C ARG A 11 -21.71 -6.80 -3.90
N GLY A 12 -21.73 -6.22 -5.11
CA GLY A 12 -21.58 -4.78 -5.30
C GLY A 12 -20.15 -4.30 -5.51
N LEU A 13 -19.16 -5.20 -5.61
CA LEU A 13 -17.79 -4.81 -5.98
C LEU A 13 -17.74 -4.20 -7.40
N PRO A 14 -16.87 -3.20 -7.62
CA PRO A 14 -16.58 -2.71 -8.96
C PRO A 14 -15.89 -3.81 -9.80
N PRO A 15 -15.66 -3.60 -11.10
CA PRO A 15 -14.87 -4.51 -11.91
C PRO A 15 -13.47 -4.69 -11.32
N VAL A 16 -13.09 -5.94 -11.07
CA VAL A 16 -11.77 -6.31 -10.53
C VAL A 16 -11.05 -7.13 -11.58
N GLU A 17 -9.84 -6.69 -11.95
CA GLU A 17 -8.95 -7.46 -12.83
C GLU A 17 -8.12 -8.43 -12.00
N GLN A 18 -8.24 -9.73 -12.29
CA GLN A 18 -7.44 -10.76 -11.65
C GLN A 18 -6.23 -11.09 -12.53
N ILE A 19 -5.06 -10.59 -12.17
CA ILE A 19 -3.83 -10.72 -12.96
C ILE A 19 -2.61 -10.97 -12.07
N GLY A 20 -2.00 -12.14 -12.19
CA GLY A 20 -0.79 -12.51 -11.47
C GLY A 20 -0.95 -12.40 -9.95
N GLN A 21 -0.26 -11.44 -9.32
CA GLN A 21 -0.35 -11.16 -7.88
C GLN A 21 -1.52 -10.21 -7.53
N GLY A 22 -2.24 -9.71 -8.51
CA GLY A 22 -3.31 -8.72 -8.33
C GLY A 22 -4.70 -9.30 -8.44
N GLY A 23 -5.67 -8.58 -7.89
CA GLY A 23 -7.08 -8.96 -7.83
C GLY A 23 -7.82 -8.08 -6.82
N LEU A 24 -8.72 -8.66 -6.03
CA LEU A 24 -9.18 -8.06 -4.78
C LEU A 24 -8.07 -8.29 -3.75
N MET A 25 -7.51 -7.20 -3.20
CA MET A 25 -6.25 -7.25 -2.47
C MET A 25 -6.44 -7.21 -0.96
N ASP A 26 -6.80 -6.05 -0.43
CA ASP A 26 -6.93 -5.85 1.02
C ASP A 26 -8.31 -5.32 1.37
N VAL A 27 -8.73 -5.55 2.60
CA VAL A 27 -9.96 -5.02 3.18
C VAL A 27 -9.72 -4.65 4.64
N ALA A 28 -10.14 -3.45 5.02
CA ALA A 28 -10.09 -2.95 6.39
C ALA A 28 -11.45 -2.39 6.78
N ALA A 29 -11.92 -2.72 7.98
CA ALA A 29 -13.05 -2.03 8.58
C ALA A 29 -12.60 -0.64 9.03
N ALA A 30 -13.40 0.39 8.78
CA ALA A 30 -13.16 1.71 9.33
C ALA A 30 -13.21 1.67 10.87
N ARG A 31 -12.48 2.54 11.54
CA ARG A 31 -12.43 2.60 13.01
C ARG A 31 -13.81 2.79 13.64
N ASP A 32 -14.71 3.48 12.95
CA ASP A 32 -16.10 3.70 13.31
C ASP A 32 -17.08 2.74 12.59
N PHE A 33 -16.58 1.56 12.20
CA PHE A 33 -17.37 0.57 11.46
C PHE A 33 -18.68 0.18 12.15
N ALA A 34 -18.68 0.13 13.49
CA ALA A 34 -19.88 -0.23 14.26
C ALA A 34 -21.05 0.75 13.97
N GLU A 35 -20.74 2.04 13.77
CA GLU A 35 -21.71 3.10 13.53
C GLU A 35 -21.97 3.32 12.03
N THR A 36 -20.90 3.36 11.24
CA THR A 36 -20.99 3.75 9.82
C THR A 36 -21.15 2.57 8.87
N ARG A 37 -20.71 1.38 9.28
CA ARG A 37 -20.59 0.19 8.44
C ARG A 37 -19.65 0.39 7.25
N THR A 38 -18.73 1.36 7.35
CA THR A 38 -17.75 1.69 6.31
C THR A 38 -16.61 0.67 6.30
N ILE A 39 -16.26 0.19 5.13
CA ILE A 39 -15.04 -0.57 4.86
C ILE A 39 -14.19 0.16 3.83
N PHE A 40 -12.90 0.01 3.95
CA PHE A 40 -11.94 0.33 2.89
C PHE A 40 -11.53 -0.98 2.20
N PHE A 41 -11.34 -0.92 0.90
CA PHE A 41 -10.80 -2.07 0.16
C PHE A 41 -9.90 -1.60 -0.98
N SER A 42 -8.86 -2.37 -1.24
CA SER A 42 -7.99 -2.16 -2.38
C SER A 42 -8.16 -3.28 -3.39
N TYR A 43 -8.09 -2.93 -4.65
CA TYR A 43 -8.26 -3.87 -5.74
C TYR A 43 -7.52 -3.41 -6.98
N VAL A 44 -7.40 -4.31 -7.95
CA VAL A 44 -6.84 -4.01 -9.26
C VAL A 44 -7.97 -3.66 -10.21
N ALA A 45 -8.06 -2.38 -10.60
CA ALA A 45 -9.02 -1.89 -11.59
C ALA A 45 -8.45 -2.08 -13.01
N PRO A 46 -9.27 -2.55 -13.98
CA PRO A 46 -8.87 -2.57 -15.39
C PRO A 46 -8.84 -1.14 -15.96
N ASP A 47 -7.87 -0.86 -16.83
CA ASP A 47 -7.72 0.43 -17.51
C ASP A 47 -7.12 0.25 -18.91
N GLY A 48 -7.95 0.11 -19.94
CA GLY A 48 -7.52 0.09 -21.35
C GLY A 48 -6.46 -0.96 -21.72
N GLY A 49 -6.41 -2.10 -21.04
CA GLY A 49 -5.40 -3.15 -21.19
C GLY A 49 -4.21 -3.01 -20.25
N GLU A 50 -4.20 -1.98 -19.43
CA GLU A 50 -3.35 -1.77 -18.27
C GLU A 50 -4.17 -1.98 -16.97
N THR A 51 -3.57 -1.77 -15.83
CA THR A 51 -4.22 -1.93 -14.54
C THR A 51 -3.76 -0.86 -13.55
N ARG A 52 -4.66 -0.50 -12.62
CA ARG A 52 -4.42 0.40 -11.50
C ARG A 52 -4.64 -0.32 -10.18
N THR A 53 -3.79 -0.11 -9.21
CA THR A 53 -4.14 -0.37 -7.81
C THR A 53 -5.06 0.75 -7.37
N THR A 54 -6.26 0.40 -6.92
CA THR A 54 -7.30 1.37 -6.53
C THR A 54 -7.68 1.16 -5.09
N LEU A 55 -7.78 2.25 -4.33
CA LEU A 55 -8.36 2.32 -2.99
C LEU A 55 -9.77 2.86 -3.08
N ALA A 56 -10.71 2.15 -2.49
CA ALA A 56 -12.09 2.60 -2.39
C ALA A 56 -12.64 2.42 -0.96
N SER A 57 -13.63 3.20 -0.62
CA SER A 57 -14.52 2.96 0.50
C SER A 57 -15.89 2.50 0.03
N ALA A 58 -16.61 1.79 0.89
CA ALA A 58 -17.99 1.42 0.67
C ALA A 58 -18.70 1.19 2.01
N ARG A 59 -20.03 1.23 1.99
CA ARG A 59 -20.86 0.82 3.10
C ARG A 59 -21.27 -0.65 2.95
N LEU A 60 -20.92 -1.48 3.92
CA LEU A 60 -21.42 -2.86 3.99
C LEU A 60 -22.79 -2.86 4.65
N ARG A 61 -23.81 -3.24 3.89
CA ARG A 61 -25.19 -3.29 4.43
C ARG A 61 -25.32 -4.32 5.56
N GLU A 62 -26.13 -3.98 6.55
CA GLU A 62 -26.39 -4.82 7.71
C GLU A 62 -27.36 -5.96 7.38
N ASP A 63 -28.39 -5.66 6.57
CA ASP A 63 -29.48 -6.60 6.25
C ASP A 63 -29.10 -7.68 5.21
N ARG A 64 -27.98 -7.49 4.49
CA ARG A 64 -27.54 -8.40 3.44
C ARG A 64 -26.08 -8.15 3.03
N PRO A 65 -25.36 -9.16 2.49
CA PRO A 65 -23.96 -9.03 2.07
C PRO A 65 -23.84 -8.24 0.76
N LEU A 66 -24.02 -6.91 0.84
CA LEU A 66 -24.01 -5.98 -0.29
C LEU A 66 -23.22 -4.72 0.07
N LEU A 67 -22.31 -4.32 -0.80
CA LEU A 67 -21.67 -3.01 -0.75
C LEU A 67 -22.52 -1.97 -1.47
N THR A 68 -22.68 -0.83 -0.84
CA THR A 68 -23.33 0.38 -1.40
C THR A 68 -22.42 1.58 -1.18
N ASP A 69 -22.76 2.71 -1.77
CA ASP A 69 -22.07 3.99 -1.58
C ASP A 69 -20.55 3.87 -1.85
N ILE A 70 -20.20 3.17 -2.94
CA ILE A 70 -18.80 2.99 -3.32
C ILE A 70 -18.22 4.33 -3.74
N HIS A 71 -17.12 4.71 -3.12
CA HIS A 71 -16.36 5.91 -3.41
C HIS A 71 -14.92 5.55 -3.71
N ILE A 72 -14.41 5.95 -4.88
CA ILE A 72 -13.02 5.80 -5.25
C ILE A 72 -12.23 6.92 -4.57
N MET A 73 -11.35 6.55 -3.67
CA MET A 73 -10.54 7.48 -2.88
C MET A 73 -9.20 7.81 -3.55
N LEU A 74 -8.59 6.81 -4.20
CA LEU A 74 -7.29 6.95 -4.84
C LEU A 74 -7.09 5.89 -5.91
N GLU A 75 -6.51 6.29 -7.03
CA GLU A 75 -6.08 5.39 -8.08
C GLU A 75 -4.56 5.52 -8.30
N GLN A 76 -3.92 4.39 -8.56
CA GLN A 76 -2.52 4.37 -8.98
C GLN A 76 -2.33 5.17 -10.28
N GLU A 77 -1.34 6.03 -10.32
CA GLU A 77 -0.93 6.80 -11.49
C GLU A 77 0.57 6.63 -11.80
N PRO A 78 0.91 6.31 -13.05
CA PRO A 78 0.06 5.92 -14.18
C PRO A 78 -0.50 4.50 -14.03
N ALA A 79 -1.46 4.11 -14.88
CA ALA A 79 -1.78 2.71 -15.10
C ALA A 79 -0.56 1.96 -15.63
N ILE A 80 -0.42 0.67 -15.26
CA ILE A 80 0.74 -0.14 -15.61
C ILE A 80 0.31 -1.54 -16.05
N ARG A 81 0.80 -1.97 -17.20
CA ARG A 81 0.69 -3.38 -17.59
C ARG A 81 1.75 -4.19 -16.85
N SER A 82 1.38 -4.72 -15.69
CA SER A 82 2.21 -5.60 -14.88
C SER A 82 1.36 -6.52 -14.02
N SER A 83 1.83 -7.73 -13.83
CA SER A 83 1.17 -8.74 -12.99
C SER A 83 1.79 -8.88 -11.59
N ARG A 84 2.69 -7.96 -11.19
CA ARG A 84 3.48 -8.09 -9.94
C ARG A 84 3.59 -6.79 -9.19
N HIS A 85 3.97 -6.91 -7.91
CA HIS A 85 4.33 -5.83 -7.00
C HIS A 85 3.22 -4.77 -6.87
N PHE A 86 2.04 -5.20 -6.44
CA PHE A 86 0.90 -4.31 -6.26
C PHE A 86 0.95 -3.55 -4.93
N GLY A 87 1.65 -4.08 -3.90
CA GLY A 87 1.56 -3.57 -2.53
C GLY A 87 0.16 -3.76 -1.97
N SER A 88 -0.64 -2.69 -1.94
CA SER A 88 -2.09 -2.66 -1.71
C SER A 88 -2.54 -2.75 -0.26
N ARG A 89 -1.65 -2.69 0.73
CA ARG A 89 -2.04 -2.68 2.15
C ARG A 89 -2.68 -1.36 2.53
N ILE A 90 -3.79 -1.45 3.28
CA ILE A 90 -4.57 -0.32 3.77
C ILE A 90 -4.38 -0.18 5.28
N VAL A 91 -4.15 1.04 5.74
CA VAL A 91 -4.13 1.37 7.17
C VAL A 91 -4.83 2.71 7.40
N GLU A 92 -5.82 2.72 8.28
CA GLU A 92 -6.43 3.95 8.77
C GLU A 92 -5.70 4.43 10.02
N ALA A 93 -5.23 5.67 10.01
CA ALA A 93 -4.58 6.30 11.15
C ALA A 93 -5.58 6.92 12.13
N ASP A 94 -5.09 7.29 13.32
CA ASP A 94 -5.93 7.87 14.39
C ASP A 94 -6.49 9.24 14.04
N ASP A 95 -5.81 9.96 13.13
CA ASP A 95 -6.25 11.27 12.61
C ASP A 95 -7.34 11.15 11.52
N GLY A 96 -7.77 9.92 11.20
CA GLY A 96 -8.78 9.63 10.18
C GLY A 96 -8.23 9.63 8.75
N THR A 97 -6.93 9.79 8.55
CA THR A 97 -6.34 9.61 7.22
C THR A 97 -6.12 8.12 6.90
N VAL A 98 -6.09 7.78 5.63
CA VAL A 98 -5.94 6.42 5.14
C VAL A 98 -4.66 6.31 4.33
N PHE A 99 -3.81 5.37 4.70
CA PHE A 99 -2.61 5.02 3.97
C PHE A 99 -2.85 3.85 3.03
N LEU A 100 -2.24 3.92 1.84
CA LEU A 100 -2.19 2.83 0.87
C LEU A 100 -0.74 2.60 0.46
N THR A 101 -0.30 1.34 0.48
CA THR A 101 1.00 0.99 -0.10
C THR A 101 0.86 0.61 -1.57
N ILE A 102 1.75 1.11 -2.44
CA ILE A 102 1.84 0.68 -3.85
C ILE A 102 3.26 0.22 -4.13
N GLY A 103 3.39 -0.97 -4.73
CA GLY A 103 4.67 -1.51 -5.15
C GLY A 103 5.19 -0.86 -6.45
N ASP A 104 6.43 -1.20 -6.82
CA ASP A 104 7.09 -0.65 -8.02
C ASP A 104 6.51 -1.18 -9.35
N ARG A 105 5.53 -2.08 -9.30
CA ARG A 105 4.86 -2.67 -10.47
C ARG A 105 5.85 -3.16 -11.54
N THR A 106 7.06 -3.55 -11.11
CA THR A 106 8.22 -3.89 -11.96
C THR A 106 8.77 -2.71 -12.81
N ARG A 107 8.32 -1.49 -12.55
CA ARG A 107 8.82 -0.24 -13.13
C ARG A 107 9.77 0.45 -12.14
N ARG A 108 10.84 -0.24 -11.76
CA ARG A 108 11.79 0.13 -10.70
C ARG A 108 12.19 1.61 -10.67
N PRO A 109 12.60 2.26 -11.81
CA PRO A 109 13.00 3.67 -11.78
C PRO A 109 11.92 4.60 -11.28
N MET A 110 10.64 4.30 -11.54
CA MET A 110 9.51 5.12 -11.11
C MET A 110 9.38 5.23 -9.58
N ALA A 111 9.97 4.29 -8.83
CA ALA A 111 9.99 4.38 -7.37
C ALA A 111 10.77 5.61 -6.86
N GLN A 112 11.74 6.12 -7.64
CA GLN A 112 12.50 7.32 -7.32
C GLN A 112 11.90 8.63 -7.87
N GLU A 113 10.90 8.55 -8.73
CA GLU A 113 10.21 9.71 -9.29
C GLU A 113 9.05 10.10 -8.39
N THR A 114 9.03 11.31 -7.85
CA THR A 114 7.98 11.78 -6.92
C THR A 114 6.65 12.12 -7.61
N GLY A 115 6.66 12.35 -8.92
CA GLY A 115 5.47 12.75 -9.71
C GLY A 115 4.48 11.62 -10.05
N ASN A 116 4.66 10.42 -9.50
CA ASN A 116 3.79 9.26 -9.71
C ASN A 116 3.57 8.49 -8.41
N THR A 117 2.66 7.50 -8.43
CA THR A 117 2.31 6.71 -7.23
C THR A 117 3.01 5.35 -7.15
N ILE A 118 3.92 5.02 -8.07
CA ILE A 118 4.58 3.72 -8.19
C ILE A 118 5.73 3.60 -7.17
N GLY A 119 5.72 2.54 -6.35
CA GLY A 119 6.73 2.33 -5.30
C GLY A 119 6.64 3.36 -4.18
N LYS A 120 5.43 3.61 -3.69
CA LYS A 120 5.10 4.65 -2.72
C LYS A 120 4.28 4.12 -1.54
N VAL A 121 4.37 4.84 -0.44
CA VAL A 121 3.31 4.90 0.56
C VAL A 121 2.52 6.18 0.31
N LEU A 122 1.22 6.06 0.17
CA LEU A 122 0.30 7.15 -0.15
C LEU A 122 -0.59 7.45 1.05
N ARG A 123 -1.03 8.71 1.20
CA ARG A 123 -1.93 9.15 2.27
C ARG A 123 -3.00 10.06 1.71
N VAL A 124 -4.26 9.75 2.04
CA VAL A 124 -5.45 10.54 1.67
C VAL A 124 -6.39 10.67 2.86
N ASN A 125 -7.28 11.64 2.83
CA ASN A 125 -8.44 11.70 3.71
C ASN A 125 -9.47 10.62 3.34
N ARG A 126 -10.42 10.31 4.23
CA ARG A 126 -11.50 9.34 3.97
C ARG A 126 -12.37 9.67 2.74
N ASP A 127 -12.46 10.93 2.38
CA ASP A 127 -13.17 11.41 1.20
C ASP A 127 -12.32 11.45 -0.07
N GLY A 128 -11.09 10.93 -0.02
CA GLY A 128 -10.14 10.92 -1.12
C GLY A 128 -9.40 12.25 -1.33
N SER A 129 -9.75 13.31 -0.61
CA SER A 129 -9.03 14.58 -0.68
C SER A 129 -7.60 14.44 -0.12
N ILE A 130 -6.73 15.36 -0.51
CA ILE A 130 -5.33 15.35 -0.08
C ILE A 130 -5.20 16.08 1.25
N PRO A 131 -4.61 15.46 2.30
CA PRO A 131 -4.23 16.17 3.52
C PRO A 131 -3.29 17.33 3.22
N ALA A 132 -3.60 18.52 3.76
CA ALA A 132 -2.82 19.73 3.50
C ALA A 132 -1.37 19.64 4.00
N ASP A 133 -1.11 18.74 4.94
CA ASP A 133 0.22 18.47 5.46
C ASP A 133 0.98 17.36 4.73
N ASN A 134 0.49 16.82 3.61
CA ASN A 134 1.26 15.88 2.81
C ASN A 134 2.52 16.57 2.24
N PRO A 135 3.63 15.81 2.03
CA PRO A 135 4.91 16.41 1.60
C PRO A 135 4.84 17.17 0.28
N PHE A 136 3.93 16.79 -0.60
CA PHE A 136 3.78 17.36 -1.94
C PHE A 136 2.38 17.99 -2.16
N ALA A 137 1.67 18.34 -1.10
CA ALA A 137 0.35 18.97 -1.20
C ALA A 137 0.39 20.27 -2.03
N ASP A 138 1.48 21.03 -1.89
CA ASP A 138 1.69 22.32 -2.59
C ASP A 138 2.52 22.17 -3.88
N GLY A 139 2.79 20.94 -4.34
CA GLY A 139 3.53 20.67 -5.58
C GLY A 139 4.89 20.00 -5.36
N GLY A 140 5.66 19.85 -6.45
CA GLY A 140 6.97 19.17 -6.44
C GLY A 140 6.90 17.64 -6.50
N GLY A 141 5.70 17.07 -6.51
CA GLY A 141 5.43 15.64 -6.61
C GLY A 141 3.94 15.34 -6.70
N HIS A 142 3.59 14.06 -6.70
CA HIS A 142 2.19 13.64 -6.65
C HIS A 142 1.65 13.89 -5.23
N PRO A 143 0.53 14.61 -5.07
CA PRO A 143 0.11 15.16 -3.79
C PRO A 143 -0.26 14.09 -2.73
N ALA A 144 -0.66 12.89 -3.15
CA ALA A 144 -0.96 11.78 -2.24
C ALA A 144 0.30 11.08 -1.68
N VAL A 145 1.50 11.35 -2.21
CA VAL A 145 2.72 10.67 -1.78
C VAL A 145 3.09 11.09 -0.36
N TRP A 146 3.23 10.10 0.53
CA TRP A 146 3.78 10.25 1.87
C TRP A 146 5.28 9.97 1.92
N SER A 147 5.71 8.83 1.32
CA SER A 147 7.12 8.45 1.16
C SER A 147 7.32 7.67 -0.13
N TRP A 148 8.56 7.60 -0.63
CA TRP A 148 8.88 6.95 -1.89
C TRP A 148 10.12 6.06 -1.81
N GLY A 149 10.49 5.43 -2.94
CA GLY A 149 11.63 4.53 -2.98
C GLY A 149 11.35 3.18 -2.36
N HIS A 150 10.12 2.68 -2.48
CA HIS A 150 9.70 1.36 -2.00
C HIS A 150 9.63 0.35 -3.16
N ARG A 151 9.98 -0.93 -2.85
CA ARG A 151 9.87 -2.00 -3.85
C ARG A 151 8.48 -2.61 -3.88
N ASN A 152 8.06 -3.26 -2.79
CA ASN A 152 6.77 -3.95 -2.73
C ASN A 152 6.31 -4.13 -1.27
N PRO A 153 5.81 -3.06 -0.62
CA PRO A 153 5.31 -3.15 0.74
C PRO A 153 4.02 -3.99 0.79
N GLN A 154 4.07 -5.13 1.47
CA GLN A 154 2.98 -6.12 1.53
C GLN A 154 2.26 -6.13 2.88
N GLY A 155 2.86 -5.58 3.92
CA GLY A 155 2.25 -5.41 5.23
C GLY A 155 2.41 -3.98 5.71
N ALA A 156 1.43 -3.47 6.44
CA ALA A 156 1.50 -2.20 7.14
C ALA A 156 0.65 -2.23 8.42
N ALA A 157 1.03 -1.41 9.38
CA ALA A 157 0.29 -1.17 10.61
C ALA A 157 0.61 0.24 11.13
N VAL A 158 -0.24 0.76 12.03
CA VAL A 158 0.01 2.01 12.77
C VAL A 158 0.26 1.65 14.24
N ASP A 159 1.28 2.23 14.85
CA ASP A 159 1.56 2.04 16.27
C ASP A 159 0.74 3.01 17.16
N ALA A 160 0.90 2.88 18.48
CA ALA A 160 0.17 3.70 19.45
C ALA A 160 0.54 5.19 19.39
N GLU A 161 1.65 5.54 18.77
CA GLU A 161 2.11 6.92 18.54
C GLU A 161 1.67 7.47 17.17
N GLY A 162 0.83 6.72 16.43
CA GLY A 162 0.32 7.12 15.12
C GLY A 162 1.32 6.99 13.97
N ARG A 163 2.46 6.29 14.17
CA ARG A 163 3.48 6.11 13.14
C ARG A 163 3.16 4.90 12.27
N ILE A 164 3.23 5.06 10.96
CA ILE A 164 3.06 3.95 10.03
C ILE A 164 4.33 3.08 9.97
N TRP A 165 4.13 1.77 9.96
CA TRP A 165 5.15 0.75 9.78
C TRP A 165 4.82 -0.08 8.55
N THR A 166 5.83 -0.54 7.83
CA THR A 166 5.65 -1.40 6.66
C THR A 166 6.66 -2.54 6.66
N VAL A 167 6.26 -3.69 6.10
CA VAL A 167 7.18 -4.76 5.69
C VAL A 167 7.14 -4.89 4.18
N SER A 168 8.31 -4.99 3.56
CA SER A 168 8.48 -4.96 2.11
C SER A 168 9.34 -6.10 1.63
N HIS A 169 8.97 -6.70 0.49
CA HIS A 169 9.81 -7.70 -0.17
C HIS A 169 11.01 -7.06 -0.85
N GLY A 170 12.20 -7.57 -0.58
CA GLY A 170 13.40 -7.35 -1.37
C GLY A 170 13.38 -8.10 -2.70
N ALA A 171 14.48 -8.07 -3.44
CA ALA A 171 14.60 -8.83 -4.68
C ALA A 171 14.96 -10.30 -4.38
N ARG A 172 16.21 -10.59 -4.13
CA ARG A 172 16.72 -11.87 -3.62
C ARG A 172 17.46 -11.56 -2.33
N GLY A 173 16.80 -11.77 -1.18
CA GLY A 173 17.17 -11.18 0.11
C GLY A 173 16.77 -9.71 0.21
N GLY A 174 17.07 -9.08 1.33
CA GLY A 174 16.79 -7.66 1.58
C GLY A 174 15.30 -7.35 1.74
N ASP A 175 14.52 -8.26 2.32
CA ASP A 175 13.19 -7.92 2.82
C ASP A 175 13.36 -6.98 4.01
N GLU A 176 12.47 -6.01 4.18
CA GLU A 176 12.69 -4.88 5.09
C GLU A 176 11.51 -4.61 6.01
N VAL A 177 11.84 -4.14 7.23
CA VAL A 177 10.90 -3.40 8.09
C VAL A 177 11.27 -1.94 8.01
N ASN A 178 10.32 -1.12 7.59
CA ASN A 178 10.47 0.32 7.50
C ASN A 178 9.43 1.04 8.37
N ARG A 179 9.76 2.27 8.76
CA ARG A 179 8.83 3.22 9.35
C ARG A 179 8.74 4.43 8.41
N PRO A 180 7.79 4.40 7.44
CA PRO A 180 7.64 5.45 6.45
C PRO A 180 7.45 6.84 7.08
N GLU A 181 8.41 7.73 6.89
CA GLU A 181 8.40 9.10 7.37
C GLU A 181 7.95 10.05 6.26
N LYS A 182 7.32 11.14 6.65
CA LYS A 182 6.84 12.18 5.75
C LYS A 182 7.97 12.70 4.85
N GLY A 183 7.79 12.59 3.54
CA GLY A 183 8.74 13.11 2.56
C GLY A 183 10.06 12.34 2.47
N ALA A 184 10.14 11.11 3.02
CA ALA A 184 11.38 10.35 3.04
C ALA A 184 11.52 9.39 1.85
N ASN A 185 12.78 9.20 1.40
CA ASN A 185 13.18 8.28 0.34
C ASN A 185 13.79 7.01 0.93
N TYR A 186 13.23 5.83 0.61
CA TYR A 186 13.69 4.52 1.08
C TYR A 186 14.64 3.81 0.09
N GLY A 187 15.01 4.50 -0.98
CA GLY A 187 16.17 4.21 -1.81
C GLY A 187 15.99 3.17 -2.92
N TRP A 188 14.93 2.34 -2.93
CA TRP A 188 14.71 1.41 -4.03
C TRP A 188 14.51 2.13 -5.36
N PRO A 189 15.13 1.71 -6.47
CA PRO A 189 15.98 0.54 -6.69
C PRO A 189 17.49 0.85 -6.64
N GLU A 190 17.91 1.98 -6.14
CA GLU A 190 19.30 2.45 -6.15
C GLU A 190 20.12 1.82 -5.02
N VAL A 191 19.45 1.47 -3.91
CA VAL A 191 20.03 0.73 -2.78
C VAL A 191 19.18 -0.48 -2.44
N SER A 192 19.80 -1.54 -1.92
CA SER A 192 19.12 -2.74 -1.42
C SER A 192 20.09 -3.60 -0.61
N TYR A 193 19.57 -4.28 0.40
CA TYR A 193 20.31 -5.30 1.17
C TYR A 193 20.29 -6.70 0.54
N GLY A 194 19.51 -6.88 -0.54
CA GLY A 194 19.48 -8.12 -1.31
C GLY A 194 20.35 -8.07 -2.56
N THR A 195 20.14 -9.03 -3.44
CA THR A 195 20.79 -9.10 -4.76
C THR A 195 19.74 -9.13 -5.88
N HIS A 196 20.11 -8.82 -7.10
CA HIS A 196 19.25 -9.05 -8.25
C HIS A 196 18.97 -10.55 -8.44
N TYR A 197 17.85 -10.89 -9.06
CA TYR A 197 17.54 -12.30 -9.39
C TYR A 197 18.59 -12.94 -10.33
N SER A 198 19.35 -12.14 -11.07
CA SER A 198 20.49 -12.59 -11.86
C SER A 198 21.73 -12.94 -11.04
N GLY A 199 21.73 -12.67 -9.72
CA GLY A 199 22.86 -12.80 -8.83
C GLY A 199 23.78 -11.58 -8.79
N ARG A 200 23.56 -10.54 -9.61
CA ARG A 200 24.34 -9.29 -9.53
C ARG A 200 23.96 -8.54 -8.26
N GLU A 201 24.96 -8.03 -7.57
CA GLU A 201 24.77 -7.17 -6.40
C GLU A 201 24.15 -5.81 -6.78
N PHE A 202 23.46 -5.18 -5.85
CA PHE A 202 23.10 -3.77 -5.95
C PHE A 202 24.35 -2.91 -5.73
N PRO A 203 24.42 -1.70 -6.30
CA PRO A 203 25.61 -0.84 -6.18
C PRO A 203 25.95 -0.47 -4.73
N ALA A 204 24.92 -0.40 -3.86
CA ALA A 204 25.07 -0.08 -2.45
C ALA A 204 23.87 -0.59 -1.64
N SER A 205 24.03 -0.74 -0.33
CA SER A 205 22.93 -0.95 0.61
C SER A 205 22.40 0.37 1.20
N SER A 206 23.18 1.45 1.09
CA SER A 206 22.80 2.78 1.58
C SER A 206 23.39 3.90 0.70
N ARG A 207 22.78 5.07 0.72
CA ARG A 207 23.33 6.30 0.11
C ARG A 207 22.81 7.55 0.84
N PRO A 208 23.52 8.68 0.76
CA PRO A 208 23.04 9.95 1.29
C PRO A 208 21.66 10.31 0.73
N GLY A 209 20.77 10.79 1.60
CA GLY A 209 19.39 11.16 1.23
C GLY A 209 18.40 9.99 1.22
N THR A 210 18.84 8.77 1.60
CA THR A 210 17.93 7.63 1.79
C THR A 210 17.85 7.24 3.25
N VAL A 211 16.63 6.87 3.68
CA VAL A 211 16.37 6.30 5.02
C VAL A 211 16.64 4.81 4.97
N GLN A 212 17.31 4.31 5.99
CA GLN A 212 17.63 2.90 6.10
C GLN A 212 16.50 2.13 6.79
N PRO A 213 16.28 0.84 6.43
CA PRO A 213 15.33 0.00 7.12
C PRO A 213 15.73 -0.17 8.60
N LEU A 214 14.74 -0.31 9.46
CA LEU A 214 14.95 -0.62 10.89
C LEU A 214 15.43 -2.05 11.08
N HIS A 215 15.04 -2.92 10.17
CA HIS A 215 15.51 -4.30 10.10
C HIS A 215 15.42 -4.80 8.65
N TYR A 216 16.31 -5.75 8.30
CA TYR A 216 16.22 -6.46 7.02
C TYR A 216 16.57 -7.95 7.21
N TRP A 217 16.08 -8.77 6.28
CA TRP A 217 16.38 -10.19 6.22
C TRP A 217 17.14 -10.55 4.94
N ASP A 218 18.22 -11.28 5.14
CA ASP A 218 18.93 -11.97 4.07
C ASP A 218 19.37 -13.37 4.60
N PRO A 219 18.81 -14.45 4.06
CA PRO A 219 17.94 -14.53 2.88
C PRO A 219 16.52 -13.99 3.11
N SER A 220 15.77 -13.78 2.01
CA SER A 220 14.38 -13.34 2.00
C SER A 220 13.47 -14.30 2.76
N ILE A 221 12.56 -13.76 3.57
CA ILE A 221 11.49 -14.49 4.27
C ILE A 221 10.10 -14.24 3.69
N ALA A 222 9.98 -13.31 2.73
CA ALA A 222 8.75 -12.91 2.07
C ALA A 222 7.62 -12.48 3.05
N PRO A 223 7.82 -11.47 3.93
CA PRO A 223 6.82 -11.04 4.90
C PRO A 223 5.62 -10.40 4.18
N SER A 224 4.42 -10.91 4.42
CA SER A 224 3.21 -10.47 3.68
C SER A 224 2.16 -9.80 4.56
N GLY A 225 2.27 -9.87 5.85
CA GLY A 225 1.38 -9.23 6.82
C GLY A 225 2.16 -8.66 7.99
N MET A 226 1.56 -7.68 8.66
CA MET A 226 2.14 -7.02 9.83
C MET A 226 1.04 -6.62 10.80
N MET A 227 1.30 -6.80 12.07
CA MET A 227 0.52 -6.20 13.15
C MET A 227 1.46 -5.71 14.25
N ILE A 228 1.05 -4.68 14.96
CA ILE A 228 1.73 -4.21 16.15
C ILE A 228 0.94 -4.70 17.35
N TYR A 229 1.56 -5.55 18.16
CA TYR A 229 0.93 -6.12 19.34
C TYR A 229 1.07 -5.15 20.52
N SER A 230 -0.07 -4.72 21.08
CA SER A 230 -0.16 -3.83 22.25
C SER A 230 -0.67 -4.54 23.51
N GLY A 231 -0.86 -5.86 23.47
CA GLY A 231 -1.27 -6.66 24.61
C GLY A 231 -0.15 -6.88 25.64
N LYS A 232 -0.56 -7.28 26.85
CA LYS A 232 0.35 -7.66 27.94
C LYS A 232 0.74 -9.12 27.85
#